data_3de6c5d19dbc6dc97b8e62b80021c24c
#
_entry.id   3de6c5d19dbc6dc97b8e62b80021c24c
#
_cell.length_a   1.000
_cell.length_b   1.000
_cell.length_c   1.000
_cell.angle_alpha   90.00
_cell.angle_beta   90.00
_cell.angle_gamma   90.00
#
_symmetry.space_group_name_H-M   'P 1'
#
loop_
_entity.id
_entity.type
_entity.pdbx_description
1 polymer ?
#
loop_
_entity_poly.entity_id
_entity_poly.type
_entity_poly.pdbx_seq_one_letter_code
_entity_poly.pdbx_strand_id
1 'polypeptide(L)'
;MSGQARAGEGVAQLREALRRLGAGELRRASLVRGGRHTQVLRLECESGTYGLRVFPPGQEELARREYLVMRHLQGTRIPAPEPHALLTLEGRAAILMSWCPGRPMATELMRRPWRACHLGASMGRLQAELHSLDVPPELRSALPSWLEAIPLDPELRCLLERASLGRESLLHLDVHPFNVMTDGGRVTGLLDWANARLGDPRADWARTLSILQLDVGPRPWIVVALVRLFELGWRWGYRSRRGRLAHMPAFLAWAGELLLRDRGPRPDRQDSLSPAQVARVRRWISTWRRRAGL
;
A
#
# COMPACT_ATOMS: atom_id res chain seq x y z
N MET A 1 14.52 14.74 33.11
CA MET A 1 13.95 16.01 32.57
C MET A 1 13.79 16.04 31.04
N SER A 2 14.31 15.06 30.26
CA SER A 2 14.29 15.13 28.76
C SER A 2 13.00 14.64 28.07
N GLY A 3 12.20 13.81 28.71
CA GLY A 3 11.01 13.22 28.05
C GLY A 3 9.79 14.15 28.00
N GLN A 4 9.51 14.87 29.12
CA GLN A 4 8.36 15.79 29.18
C GLN A 4 8.55 17.02 28.27
N ALA A 5 9.79 17.53 28.15
CA ALA A 5 10.09 18.65 27.26
C ALA A 5 9.86 18.29 25.79
N ARG A 6 10.29 17.09 25.36
CA ARG A 6 10.08 16.60 23.98
C ARG A 6 8.62 16.31 23.65
N ALA A 7 7.84 15.81 24.61
CA ALA A 7 6.40 15.59 24.43
C ALA A 7 5.65 16.93 24.23
N GLY A 8 6.01 17.95 25.01
CA GLY A 8 5.44 19.31 24.87
C GLY A 8 5.76 19.96 23.52
N GLU A 9 6.98 19.78 23.03
CA GLU A 9 7.41 20.33 21.73
C GLU A 9 6.66 19.69 20.55
N GLY A 10 6.48 18.38 20.55
CA GLY A 10 5.73 17.68 19.49
C GLY A 10 4.26 18.10 19.44
N VAL A 11 3.61 18.24 20.60
CA VAL A 11 2.23 18.76 20.67
C VAL A 11 2.14 20.20 20.17
N ALA A 12 3.14 21.04 20.46
CA ALA A 12 3.21 22.40 19.95
C ALA A 12 3.36 22.43 18.43
N GLN A 13 4.21 21.59 17.85
CA GLN A 13 4.36 21.44 16.39
C GLN A 13 3.04 21.02 15.72
N LEU A 14 2.32 20.04 16.29
CA LEU A 14 1.02 19.62 15.77
C LEU A 14 -0.01 20.75 15.82
N ARG A 15 -0.11 21.45 16.94
CA ARG A 15 -1.02 22.60 17.09
C ARG A 15 -0.70 23.70 16.07
N GLU A 16 0.56 24.01 15.89
CA GLU A 16 0.99 25.01 14.91
C GLU A 16 0.69 24.58 13.47
N ALA A 17 0.89 23.31 13.13
CA ALA A 17 0.53 22.78 11.82
C ALA A 17 -0.98 22.86 11.57
N LEU A 18 -1.82 22.49 12.55
CA LEU A 18 -3.26 22.62 12.47
C LEU A 18 -3.72 24.08 12.34
N ARG A 19 -3.07 24.98 13.07
CA ARG A 19 -3.35 26.43 12.99
C ARG A 19 -3.05 26.97 11.57
N ARG A 20 -1.89 26.60 10.98
CA ARG A 20 -1.53 27.00 9.61
C ARG A 20 -2.50 26.50 8.57
N LEU A 21 -3.12 25.35 8.79
CA LEU A 21 -4.15 24.79 7.93
C LEU A 21 -5.52 25.46 8.13
N GLY A 22 -5.68 26.34 9.11
CA GLY A 22 -7.00 26.88 9.47
C GLY A 22 -7.94 25.81 10.02
N ALA A 23 -7.38 24.74 10.63
CA ALA A 23 -8.16 23.61 11.12
C ALA A 23 -9.07 23.97 12.31
N GLY A 24 -8.82 25.08 12.99
CA GLY A 24 -9.49 25.45 14.22
C GLY A 24 -9.05 24.58 15.41
N GLU A 25 -9.85 24.51 16.45
CA GLU A 25 -9.53 23.71 17.64
C GLU A 25 -9.68 22.21 17.37
N LEU A 26 -8.74 21.42 17.94
CA LEU A 26 -8.81 19.98 17.97
C LEU A 26 -9.86 19.54 19.02
N ARG A 27 -10.99 19.03 18.56
CA ARG A 27 -12.11 18.59 19.43
C ARG A 27 -11.91 17.17 19.94
N ARG A 28 -11.35 16.29 19.10
CA ARG A 28 -11.18 14.88 19.43
C ARG A 28 -10.02 14.25 18.64
N ALA A 29 -9.25 13.40 19.34
CA ALA A 29 -8.30 12.50 18.73
C ALA A 29 -8.68 11.05 19.07
N SER A 30 -8.76 10.16 18.06
CA SER A 30 -9.10 8.75 18.25
C SER A 30 -8.16 7.86 17.48
N LEU A 31 -7.68 6.78 18.12
CA LEU A 31 -6.82 5.79 17.47
C LEU A 31 -7.65 4.98 16.47
N VAL A 32 -7.17 4.92 15.24
CA VAL A 32 -7.75 4.07 14.19
C VAL A 32 -7.14 2.67 14.29
N ARG A 33 -7.97 1.67 14.55
CA ARG A 33 -7.54 0.27 14.59
C ARG A 33 -7.34 -0.23 13.15
N GLY A 34 -6.18 -0.83 12.86
CA GLY A 34 -5.94 -1.48 11.56
C GLY A 34 -4.55 -1.29 10.95
N GLY A 35 -3.71 -0.40 11.45
CA GLY A 35 -2.31 -0.29 11.02
C GLY A 35 -1.42 -1.34 11.69
N ARG A 36 -0.56 -2.03 10.92
CA ARG A 36 0.32 -3.11 11.48
C ARG A 36 1.56 -2.58 12.17
N HIS A 37 2.14 -1.50 11.65
CA HIS A 37 3.45 -0.98 12.10
C HIS A 37 3.41 0.48 12.51
N THR A 38 2.39 1.22 12.13
CA THR A 38 2.23 2.64 12.43
C THR A 38 0.94 2.88 13.18
N GLN A 39 0.94 3.91 14.02
CA GLN A 39 -0.29 4.38 14.68
C GLN A 39 -0.93 5.46 13.82
N VAL A 40 -2.21 5.33 13.53
CA VAL A 40 -2.98 6.37 12.85
C VAL A 40 -4.02 6.92 13.81
N LEU A 41 -3.98 8.23 14.01
CA LEU A 41 -4.96 8.96 14.79
C LEU A 41 -5.89 9.73 13.84
N ARG A 42 -7.17 9.63 14.06
CA ARG A 42 -8.16 10.51 13.46
C ARG A 42 -8.33 11.72 14.33
N LEU A 43 -8.08 12.89 13.76
CA LEU A 43 -8.20 14.19 14.42
C LEU A 43 -9.47 14.88 13.91
N GLU A 44 -10.42 15.12 14.80
CA GLU A 44 -11.64 15.88 14.51
C GLU A 44 -11.43 17.32 14.97
N CYS A 45 -11.28 18.23 14.00
CA CYS A 45 -11.10 19.65 14.23
C CYS A 45 -12.37 20.42 13.84
N GLU A 46 -12.41 21.72 14.15
CA GLU A 46 -13.57 22.56 13.83
C GLU A 46 -13.86 22.63 12.33
N SER A 47 -12.82 22.76 11.50
CA SER A 47 -12.96 22.92 10.05
C SER A 47 -12.97 21.58 9.29
N GLY A 48 -12.70 20.44 9.95
CA GLY A 48 -12.68 19.15 9.26
C GLY A 48 -12.00 18.03 10.02
N THR A 49 -11.78 16.93 9.30
CA THR A 49 -11.13 15.73 9.83
C THR A 49 -9.78 15.54 9.17
N TYR A 50 -8.76 15.23 9.97
CA TYR A 50 -7.39 14.97 9.53
C TYR A 50 -6.91 13.61 10.02
N GLY A 51 -5.88 13.08 9.38
CA GLY A 51 -5.14 11.90 9.80
C GLY A 51 -3.78 12.29 10.35
N LEU A 52 -3.37 11.67 11.45
CA LEU A 52 -2.01 11.78 11.95
C LEU A 52 -1.41 10.39 12.01
N ARG A 53 -0.47 10.11 11.10
CA ARG A 53 0.24 8.82 11.04
C ARG A 53 1.57 8.95 11.75
N VAL A 54 1.74 8.20 12.83
CA VAL A 54 2.96 8.20 13.67
C VAL A 54 3.75 6.94 13.41
N PHE A 55 5.02 7.09 13.05
CA PHE A 55 5.92 6.00 12.70
C PHE A 55 6.66 5.47 13.95
N PRO A 56 7.07 4.19 13.96
CA PRO A 56 8.00 3.69 14.97
C PRO A 56 9.31 4.49 14.99
N PRO A 57 10.05 4.48 16.12
CA PRO A 57 11.39 5.08 16.17
C PRO A 57 12.32 4.50 15.10
N GLY A 58 13.19 5.33 14.50
CA GLY A 58 14.14 4.91 13.46
C GLY A 58 13.54 4.76 12.07
N GLN A 59 12.29 5.18 11.84
CA GLN A 59 11.62 5.14 10.54
C GLN A 59 11.40 6.53 9.92
N GLU A 60 12.25 7.50 10.25
CA GLU A 60 12.17 8.88 9.76
C GLU A 60 12.28 8.95 8.24
N GLU A 61 13.20 8.17 7.67
CA GLU A 61 13.39 8.12 6.21
C GLU A 61 12.19 7.48 5.49
N LEU A 62 11.55 6.47 6.10
CA LEU A 62 10.32 5.88 5.58
C LEU A 62 9.18 6.91 5.58
N ALA A 63 9.02 7.66 6.67
CA ALA A 63 8.03 8.73 6.76
C ALA A 63 8.27 9.82 5.71
N ARG A 64 9.53 10.20 5.49
CA ARG A 64 9.90 11.18 4.47
C ARG A 64 9.54 10.70 3.06
N ARG A 65 9.86 9.44 2.72
CA ARG A 65 9.53 8.87 1.41
C ARG A 65 8.02 8.81 1.20
N GLU A 66 7.27 8.35 2.18
CA GLU A 66 5.80 8.31 2.11
C GLU A 66 5.21 9.71 1.93
N TYR A 67 5.72 10.69 2.66
CA TYR A 67 5.34 12.10 2.51
C TYR A 67 5.61 12.63 1.09
N LEU A 68 6.79 12.35 0.53
CA LEU A 68 7.16 12.77 -0.82
C LEU A 68 6.27 12.14 -1.90
N VAL A 69 5.97 10.83 -1.76
CA VAL A 69 5.05 10.15 -2.68
C VAL A 69 3.67 10.78 -2.63
N MET A 70 3.10 10.97 -1.44
CA MET A 70 1.78 11.59 -1.30
C MET A 70 1.77 13.02 -1.84
N ARG A 71 2.84 13.81 -1.66
CA ARG A 71 2.96 15.15 -2.28
C ARG A 71 2.95 15.09 -3.79
N HIS A 72 3.69 14.15 -4.39
CA HIS A 72 3.71 13.98 -5.84
C HIS A 72 2.32 13.63 -6.41
N LEU A 73 1.53 12.87 -5.66
CA LEU A 73 0.20 12.46 -6.10
C LEU A 73 -0.83 13.58 -6.10
N GLN A 74 -0.55 14.71 -5.41
CA GLN A 74 -1.46 15.84 -5.41
C GLN A 74 -1.57 16.44 -6.83
N GLY A 75 -2.80 16.70 -7.26
CA GLY A 75 -3.08 17.17 -8.62
C GLY A 75 -3.08 16.07 -9.69
N THR A 76 -2.72 14.82 -9.33
CA THR A 76 -2.88 13.66 -10.22
C THR A 76 -4.29 13.06 -10.12
N ARG A 77 -4.57 12.05 -10.95
CA ARG A 77 -5.85 11.32 -10.89
C ARG A 77 -5.88 10.23 -9.81
N ILE A 78 -4.78 10.04 -9.08
CA ILE A 78 -4.72 9.06 -7.98
C ILE A 78 -5.20 9.74 -6.70
N PRO A 79 -6.37 9.35 -6.17
CA PRO A 79 -6.82 9.87 -4.89
C PRO A 79 -5.91 9.30 -3.79
N ALA A 80 -5.21 10.17 -3.10
CA ALA A 80 -4.35 9.85 -1.96
C ALA A 80 -4.58 10.91 -0.86
N PRO A 81 -4.28 10.60 0.41
CA PRO A 81 -4.27 11.62 1.44
C PRO A 81 -3.36 12.79 1.05
N GLU A 82 -3.81 14.02 1.23
CA GLU A 82 -2.97 15.20 1.05
C GLU A 82 -2.05 15.35 2.27
N PRO A 83 -0.73 15.29 2.11
CA PRO A 83 0.20 15.46 3.23
C PRO A 83 0.40 16.95 3.51
N HIS A 84 0.04 17.36 4.72
CA HIS A 84 0.11 18.77 5.15
C HIS A 84 1.41 19.10 5.85
N ALA A 85 1.92 18.20 6.70
CA ALA A 85 3.17 18.41 7.42
C ALA A 85 3.86 17.10 7.79
N LEU A 86 5.19 17.12 7.76
CA LEU A 86 6.05 16.11 8.39
C LEU A 86 6.52 16.67 9.73
N LEU A 87 6.20 15.97 10.82
CA LEU A 87 6.39 16.42 12.20
C LEU A 87 7.28 15.43 12.97
N THR A 88 7.81 15.88 14.09
CA THR A 88 8.47 15.02 15.08
C THR A 88 7.67 15.04 16.39
N LEU A 89 7.06 13.92 16.74
CA LEU A 89 6.26 13.75 17.96
C LEU A 89 6.98 12.78 18.90
N GLU A 90 7.39 13.26 20.06
CA GLU A 90 8.10 12.42 21.06
C GLU A 90 9.32 11.68 20.47
N GLY A 91 10.06 12.34 19.58
CA GLY A 91 11.20 11.72 18.88
C GLY A 91 10.85 10.73 17.77
N ARG A 92 9.60 10.69 17.37
CA ARG A 92 9.08 9.83 16.28
C ARG A 92 8.59 10.68 15.12
N ALA A 93 8.88 10.26 13.91
CA ALA A 93 8.33 10.93 12.74
C ALA A 93 6.80 10.74 12.67
N ALA A 94 6.10 11.79 12.24
CA ALA A 94 4.65 11.74 12.02
C ALA A 94 4.27 12.56 10.80
N ILE A 95 3.25 12.09 10.07
CA ILE A 95 2.67 12.81 8.92
C ILE A 95 1.27 13.27 9.30
N LEU A 96 1.05 14.58 9.27
CA LEU A 96 -0.29 15.17 9.28
C LEU A 96 -0.81 15.21 7.84
N MET A 97 -2.00 14.66 7.61
CA MET A 97 -2.58 14.53 6.27
C MET A 97 -4.10 14.68 6.29
N SER A 98 -4.69 14.92 5.13
CA SER A 98 -6.15 14.93 4.99
C SER A 98 -6.74 13.54 5.30
N TRP A 99 -7.98 13.53 5.75
CA TRP A 99 -8.74 12.29 5.97
C TRP A 99 -9.45 11.87 4.68
N CYS A 100 -9.16 10.68 4.17
CA CYS A 100 -9.88 10.13 3.02
C CYS A 100 -11.30 9.72 3.42
N PRO A 101 -12.33 10.27 2.78
CA PRO A 101 -13.72 9.95 3.11
C PRO A 101 -14.09 8.52 2.69
N GLY A 102 -15.18 8.02 3.27
CA GLY A 102 -15.71 6.70 2.95
C GLY A 102 -15.17 5.60 3.87
N ARG A 103 -14.98 4.41 3.32
CA ARG A 103 -14.57 3.20 4.05
C ARG A 103 -13.62 2.35 3.20
N PRO A 104 -12.84 1.43 3.81
CA PRO A 104 -12.06 0.46 3.04
C PRO A 104 -12.94 -0.33 2.06
N MET A 105 -12.45 -0.53 0.86
CA MET A 105 -13.15 -1.30 -0.19
C MET A 105 -13.46 -2.73 0.26
N ALA A 106 -12.64 -3.33 1.13
CA ALA A 106 -12.92 -4.61 1.77
C ALA A 106 -14.22 -4.59 2.57
N THR A 107 -14.46 -3.51 3.34
CA THR A 107 -15.72 -3.34 4.09
C THR A 107 -16.90 -3.16 3.15
N GLU A 108 -16.73 -2.39 2.06
CA GLU A 108 -17.79 -2.20 1.06
C GLU A 108 -18.11 -3.51 0.33
N LEU A 109 -17.09 -4.32 0.02
CA LEU A 109 -17.24 -5.65 -0.58
C LEU A 109 -18.08 -6.59 0.29
N MET A 110 -17.87 -6.57 1.61
CA MET A 110 -18.66 -7.38 2.54
C MET A 110 -20.10 -6.88 2.70
N ARG A 111 -20.32 -5.57 2.60
CA ARG A 111 -21.66 -4.96 2.68
C ARG A 111 -22.48 -5.15 1.40
N ARG A 112 -21.81 -5.13 0.24
CA ARG A 112 -22.44 -5.19 -1.09
C ARG A 112 -21.71 -6.19 -1.99
N PRO A 113 -21.79 -7.51 -1.67
CA PRO A 113 -21.03 -8.55 -2.37
C PRO A 113 -21.36 -8.65 -3.86
N TRP A 114 -22.57 -8.28 -4.29
CA TRP A 114 -22.95 -8.23 -5.71
C TRP A 114 -22.14 -7.21 -6.53
N ARG A 115 -21.46 -6.27 -5.87
CA ARG A 115 -20.58 -5.29 -6.53
C ARG A 115 -19.13 -5.74 -6.66
N ALA A 116 -18.81 -6.98 -6.30
CA ALA A 116 -17.43 -7.48 -6.28
C ALA A 116 -16.66 -7.21 -7.56
N CYS A 117 -17.23 -7.56 -8.71
CA CYS A 117 -16.60 -7.33 -10.00
C CYS A 117 -16.39 -5.83 -10.29
N HIS A 118 -17.37 -4.98 -9.99
CA HIS A 118 -17.29 -3.53 -10.17
C HIS A 118 -16.22 -2.90 -9.28
N LEU A 119 -16.17 -3.26 -7.98
CA LEU A 119 -15.17 -2.78 -7.04
C LEU A 119 -13.76 -3.23 -7.46
N GLY A 120 -13.63 -4.49 -7.86
CA GLY A 120 -12.38 -5.00 -8.43
C GLY A 120 -11.94 -4.20 -9.65
N ALA A 121 -12.86 -3.96 -10.60
CA ALA A 121 -12.56 -3.18 -11.80
C ALA A 121 -12.12 -1.74 -11.48
N SER A 122 -12.71 -1.12 -10.45
CA SER A 122 -12.31 0.22 -9.99
C SER A 122 -10.91 0.21 -9.40
N MET A 123 -10.55 -0.80 -8.57
CA MET A 123 -9.18 -0.96 -8.06
C MET A 123 -8.18 -1.25 -9.18
N GLY A 124 -8.56 -2.06 -10.19
CA GLY A 124 -7.69 -2.34 -11.33
C GLY A 124 -7.40 -1.12 -12.20
N ARG A 125 -8.41 -0.28 -12.44
CA ARG A 125 -8.22 1.00 -13.16
C ARG A 125 -7.36 1.97 -12.37
N LEU A 126 -7.57 2.07 -11.04
CA LEU A 126 -6.72 2.88 -10.17
C LEU A 126 -5.24 2.47 -10.26
N GLN A 127 -4.95 1.17 -10.15
CA GLN A 127 -3.58 0.66 -10.24
C GLN A 127 -2.97 0.88 -11.63
N ALA A 128 -3.75 0.74 -12.69
CA ALA A 128 -3.31 1.04 -14.05
C ALA A 128 -3.00 2.53 -14.25
N GLU A 129 -3.80 3.42 -13.68
CA GLU A 129 -3.59 4.87 -13.69
C GLU A 129 -2.32 5.25 -12.91
N LEU A 130 -2.11 4.67 -11.72
CA LEU A 130 -0.87 4.85 -10.95
C LEU A 130 0.37 4.53 -11.79
N HIS A 131 0.36 3.40 -12.50
CA HIS A 131 1.48 2.99 -13.34
C HIS A 131 1.65 3.83 -14.61
N SER A 132 0.74 4.75 -14.90
CA SER A 132 0.80 5.66 -16.04
C SER A 132 1.32 7.05 -15.67
N LEU A 133 1.56 7.30 -14.38
CA LEU A 133 2.11 8.57 -13.93
C LEU A 133 3.58 8.70 -14.33
N ASP A 134 3.97 9.90 -14.72
CA ASP A 134 5.37 10.26 -14.87
C ASP A 134 6.04 10.31 -13.49
N VAL A 135 7.25 9.80 -13.42
CA VAL A 135 8.04 9.80 -12.18
C VAL A 135 9.05 10.96 -12.26
N PRO A 136 8.93 11.99 -11.41
CA PRO A 136 9.85 13.11 -11.43
C PRO A 136 11.22 12.72 -10.85
N PRO A 137 12.29 13.46 -11.19
CA PRO A 137 13.66 13.19 -10.70
C PRO A 137 13.77 13.10 -9.18
N GLU A 138 13.00 13.91 -8.45
CA GLU A 138 12.97 13.90 -6.97
C GLU A 138 12.52 12.56 -6.40
N LEU A 139 11.49 11.94 -6.98
CA LEU A 139 11.06 10.61 -6.57
C LEU A 139 12.05 9.53 -7.01
N ARG A 140 12.68 9.68 -8.18
CA ARG A 140 13.71 8.74 -8.64
C ARG A 140 14.91 8.68 -7.70
N SER A 141 15.31 9.81 -7.13
CA SER A 141 16.41 9.86 -6.17
C SER A 141 16.01 9.38 -4.76
N ALA A 142 14.73 9.52 -4.39
CA ALA A 142 14.24 9.20 -3.04
C ALA A 142 13.79 7.75 -2.87
N LEU A 143 13.23 7.14 -3.93
CA LEU A 143 12.64 5.80 -3.82
C LEU A 143 13.63 4.71 -4.23
N PRO A 144 13.72 3.63 -3.46
CA PRO A 144 14.56 2.48 -3.83
C PRO A 144 13.94 1.69 -4.99
N SER A 145 14.78 0.91 -5.66
CA SER A 145 14.33 -0.05 -6.67
C SER A 145 13.45 -1.15 -6.05
N TRP A 146 12.44 -1.61 -6.79
CA TRP A 146 11.63 -2.74 -6.39
C TRP A 146 12.43 -4.05 -6.26
N LEU A 147 13.53 -4.19 -7.00
CA LEU A 147 14.44 -5.34 -6.92
C LEU A 147 15.18 -5.43 -5.57
N GLU A 148 15.26 -4.31 -4.85
CA GLU A 148 15.84 -4.25 -3.50
C GLU A 148 14.83 -4.59 -2.40
N ALA A 149 13.57 -4.89 -2.79
CA ALA A 149 12.54 -5.25 -1.82
C ALA A 149 12.90 -6.50 -1.03
N ILE A 150 13.55 -7.48 -1.66
CA ILE A 150 14.01 -8.72 -1.03
C ILE A 150 15.39 -9.11 -1.59
N PRO A 151 16.19 -9.86 -0.84
CA PRO A 151 17.32 -10.61 -1.41
C PRO A 151 16.79 -11.60 -2.45
N LEU A 152 17.39 -11.58 -3.64
CA LEU A 152 17.03 -12.46 -4.75
C LEU A 152 18.19 -13.37 -5.10
N ASP A 153 17.90 -14.61 -5.50
CA ASP A 153 18.92 -15.42 -6.13
C ASP A 153 19.34 -14.82 -7.49
N PRO A 154 20.61 -15.08 -7.93
CA PRO A 154 21.15 -14.43 -9.11
C PRO A 154 20.36 -14.69 -10.41
N GLU A 155 19.81 -15.89 -10.58
CA GLU A 155 19.11 -16.27 -11.80
C GLU A 155 17.79 -15.54 -11.92
N LEU A 156 16.98 -15.52 -10.84
CA LEU A 156 15.71 -14.79 -10.81
C LEU A 156 15.95 -13.29 -10.97
N ARG A 157 17.00 -12.74 -10.31
CA ARG A 157 17.38 -11.34 -10.46
C ARG A 157 17.70 -11.00 -11.92
N CYS A 158 18.53 -11.77 -12.57
CA CYS A 158 18.93 -11.56 -13.97
C CYS A 158 17.71 -11.57 -14.92
N LEU A 159 16.79 -12.52 -14.73
CA LEU A 159 15.55 -12.57 -15.53
C LEU A 159 14.68 -11.34 -15.33
N LEU A 160 14.50 -10.88 -14.08
CA LEU A 160 13.70 -9.72 -13.75
C LEU A 160 14.33 -8.43 -14.30
N GLU A 161 15.65 -8.26 -14.17
CA GLU A 161 16.38 -7.12 -14.71
C GLU A 161 16.23 -7.03 -16.23
N ARG A 162 16.49 -8.12 -16.95
CA ARG A 162 16.31 -8.18 -18.41
C ARG A 162 14.87 -7.87 -18.84
N ALA A 163 13.88 -8.45 -18.13
CA ALA A 163 12.49 -8.23 -18.45
C ALA A 163 12.05 -6.77 -18.21
N SER A 164 12.69 -6.06 -17.26
CA SER A 164 12.31 -4.73 -16.80
C SER A 164 13.04 -3.59 -17.51
N LEU A 165 13.91 -3.88 -18.46
CA LEU A 165 14.66 -2.86 -19.19
C LEU A 165 13.73 -1.77 -19.76
N GLY A 166 14.06 -0.51 -19.46
CA GLY A 166 13.30 0.66 -19.93
C GLY A 166 11.90 0.81 -19.33
N ARG A 167 11.57 0.07 -18.28
CA ARG A 167 10.27 0.14 -17.61
C ARG A 167 10.43 0.66 -16.19
N GLU A 168 9.96 1.88 -15.97
CA GLU A 168 9.98 2.51 -14.65
C GLU A 168 8.64 3.22 -14.39
N SER A 169 8.00 2.85 -13.32
CA SER A 169 6.77 3.45 -12.81
C SER A 169 6.84 3.56 -11.30
N LEU A 170 6.00 4.43 -10.73
CA LEU A 170 5.73 4.42 -9.31
C LEU A 170 4.91 3.17 -8.96
N LEU A 171 5.44 2.35 -8.07
CA LEU A 171 4.81 1.13 -7.56
C LEU A 171 4.37 1.34 -6.13
N HIS A 172 3.20 0.82 -5.77
CA HIS A 172 2.70 0.84 -4.40
C HIS A 172 3.15 -0.40 -3.60
N LEU A 173 3.19 -1.55 -4.25
CA LEU A 173 3.54 -2.88 -3.73
C LEU A 173 2.66 -3.41 -2.57
N ASP A 174 1.54 -2.73 -2.30
CA ASP A 174 0.55 -3.18 -1.30
C ASP A 174 -0.89 -2.78 -1.69
N VAL A 175 -1.21 -2.80 -3.00
CA VAL A 175 -2.57 -2.51 -3.48
C VAL A 175 -3.49 -3.68 -3.17
N HIS A 176 -4.39 -3.46 -2.20
CA HIS A 176 -5.42 -4.44 -1.83
C HIS A 176 -6.67 -3.73 -1.25
N PRO A 177 -7.82 -4.44 -1.13
CA PRO A 177 -9.08 -3.80 -0.75
C PRO A 177 -9.11 -3.09 0.62
N PHE A 178 -8.17 -3.35 1.51
CA PHE A 178 -8.07 -2.64 2.79
C PHE A 178 -7.35 -1.30 2.66
N ASN A 179 -6.46 -1.14 1.66
CA ASN A 179 -5.72 0.10 1.39
C ASN A 179 -6.43 1.02 0.39
N VAL A 180 -7.53 0.57 -0.22
CA VAL A 180 -8.32 1.39 -1.14
C VAL A 180 -9.60 1.85 -0.44
N MET A 181 -9.78 3.17 -0.32
CA MET A 181 -10.99 3.78 0.25
C MET A 181 -12.04 4.02 -0.84
N THR A 182 -13.31 3.92 -0.45
CA THR A 182 -14.45 4.19 -1.35
C THR A 182 -15.66 4.76 -0.58
N ASP A 183 -16.40 5.63 -1.23
CA ASP A 183 -17.71 6.10 -0.76
C ASP A 183 -18.86 5.15 -1.20
N GLY A 184 -18.51 4.08 -1.91
CA GLY A 184 -19.43 3.13 -2.52
C GLY A 184 -19.73 3.42 -4.00
N GLY A 185 -19.35 4.57 -4.52
CA GLY A 185 -19.44 4.94 -5.95
C GLY A 185 -18.07 5.08 -6.59
N ARG A 186 -17.20 5.80 -5.93
CA ARG A 186 -15.84 6.16 -6.41
C ARG A 186 -14.78 5.67 -5.44
N VAL A 187 -13.55 5.55 -5.94
CA VAL A 187 -12.37 5.44 -5.08
C VAL A 187 -12.05 6.83 -4.54
N THR A 188 -11.90 6.93 -3.22
CA THR A 188 -11.69 8.18 -2.49
C THR A 188 -10.31 8.28 -1.87
N GLY A 189 -9.54 7.19 -1.89
CA GLY A 189 -8.16 7.19 -1.38
C GLY A 189 -7.43 5.89 -1.66
N LEU A 190 -6.14 5.99 -1.94
CA LEU A 190 -5.17 4.90 -1.88
C LEU A 190 -4.21 5.21 -0.74
N LEU A 191 -4.21 4.35 0.28
CA LEU A 191 -3.53 4.53 1.56
C LEU A 191 -2.28 3.66 1.67
N ASP A 192 -1.40 3.99 2.61
CA ASP A 192 -0.24 3.20 3.02
C ASP A 192 0.84 3.06 1.93
N TRP A 193 1.56 4.16 1.72
CA TRP A 193 2.64 4.27 0.74
C TRP A 193 4.02 3.82 1.27
N ALA A 194 4.07 3.19 2.44
CA ALA A 194 5.31 2.74 3.08
C ALA A 194 6.13 1.78 2.20
N ASN A 195 5.47 0.99 1.35
CA ASN A 195 6.11 0.05 0.43
C ASN A 195 6.42 0.64 -0.95
N ALA A 196 6.17 1.94 -1.17
CA ALA A 196 6.36 2.57 -2.47
C ALA A 196 7.80 2.41 -2.99
N ARG A 197 7.93 2.07 -4.27
CA ARG A 197 9.20 1.85 -4.96
C ARG A 197 9.11 2.27 -6.41
N LEU A 198 10.26 2.30 -7.07
CA LEU A 198 10.34 2.47 -8.52
C LEU A 198 10.58 1.14 -9.20
N GLY A 199 9.97 0.94 -10.36
CA GLY A 199 10.25 -0.22 -11.19
C GLY A 199 9.17 -0.63 -12.17
N ASP A 200 9.19 -1.91 -12.54
CA ASP A 200 8.28 -2.46 -13.52
C ASP A 200 6.86 -2.64 -12.96
N PRO A 201 5.83 -2.10 -13.60
CA PRO A 201 4.43 -2.24 -13.20
C PRO A 201 3.97 -3.69 -12.99
N ARG A 202 4.62 -4.65 -13.65
CA ARG A 202 4.31 -6.08 -13.50
C ARG A 202 4.61 -6.60 -12.09
N ALA A 203 5.61 -6.01 -11.41
CA ALA A 203 5.93 -6.34 -10.02
C ALA A 203 4.78 -5.98 -9.08
N ASP A 204 4.23 -4.77 -9.19
CA ASP A 204 3.10 -4.32 -8.36
C ASP A 204 1.83 -5.13 -8.67
N TRP A 205 1.56 -5.41 -9.95
CA TRP A 205 0.45 -6.27 -10.37
C TRP A 205 0.60 -7.70 -9.81
N ALA A 206 1.78 -8.30 -9.91
CA ALA A 206 2.06 -9.63 -9.38
C ALA A 206 1.92 -9.66 -7.84
N ARG A 207 2.35 -8.59 -7.17
CA ARG A 207 2.20 -8.43 -5.72
C ARG A 207 0.73 -8.38 -5.32
N THR A 208 -0.09 -7.54 -5.96
CA THR A 208 -1.55 -7.50 -5.74
C THR A 208 -2.17 -8.89 -5.91
N LEU A 209 -1.81 -9.61 -6.98
CA LEU A 209 -2.34 -10.96 -7.21
C LEU A 209 -1.93 -11.93 -6.10
N SER A 210 -0.67 -11.89 -5.64
CA SER A 210 -0.19 -12.76 -4.57
C SER A 210 -0.95 -12.50 -3.26
N ILE A 211 -1.24 -11.25 -2.93
CA ILE A 211 -2.05 -10.88 -1.76
C ILE A 211 -3.47 -11.42 -1.89
N LEU A 212 -4.13 -11.18 -3.02
CA LEU A 212 -5.52 -11.63 -3.23
C LEU A 212 -5.67 -13.15 -3.19
N GLN A 213 -4.68 -13.91 -3.66
CA GLN A 213 -4.77 -15.37 -3.77
C GLN A 213 -4.14 -16.13 -2.60
N LEU A 214 -3.08 -15.61 -1.98
CA LEU A 214 -2.24 -16.37 -1.05
C LEU A 214 -2.34 -15.88 0.39
N ASP A 215 -2.55 -14.57 0.63
CA ASP A 215 -2.65 -13.99 1.98
C ASP A 215 -4.03 -14.22 2.63
N VAL A 216 -4.81 -15.08 2.05
CA VAL A 216 -6.17 -15.41 2.47
C VAL A 216 -6.16 -16.75 3.20
N GLY A 217 -6.53 -16.74 4.47
CA GLY A 217 -6.73 -17.96 5.27
C GLY A 217 -7.89 -18.85 4.77
N PRO A 218 -8.15 -19.97 5.44
CA PRO A 218 -9.31 -20.82 5.16
C PRO A 218 -10.60 -19.99 5.22
N ARG A 219 -11.45 -20.07 4.20
CA ARG A 219 -12.70 -19.31 4.12
C ARG A 219 -13.83 -20.19 3.57
N PRO A 220 -15.09 -19.89 3.95
CA PRO A 220 -16.24 -20.48 3.29
C PRO A 220 -16.18 -20.28 1.77
N TRP A 221 -16.68 -21.24 1.02
CA TRP A 221 -16.64 -21.20 -0.45
C TRP A 221 -17.25 -19.93 -1.04
N ILE A 222 -18.28 -19.38 -0.41
CA ILE A 222 -18.92 -18.13 -0.84
C ILE A 222 -17.97 -16.93 -0.81
N VAL A 223 -17.10 -16.86 0.22
CA VAL A 223 -16.07 -15.81 0.31
C VAL A 223 -14.98 -16.03 -0.75
N VAL A 224 -14.64 -17.30 -1.05
CA VAL A 224 -13.71 -17.62 -2.13
C VAL A 224 -14.29 -17.18 -3.47
N ALA A 225 -15.56 -17.47 -3.75
CA ALA A 225 -16.25 -17.04 -4.96
C ALA A 225 -16.27 -15.49 -5.07
N LEU A 226 -16.56 -14.80 -3.98
CA LEU A 226 -16.56 -13.33 -3.92
C LEU A 226 -15.19 -12.73 -4.24
N VAL A 227 -14.12 -13.27 -3.64
CA VAL A 227 -12.74 -12.85 -3.93
C VAL A 227 -12.37 -13.13 -5.39
N ARG A 228 -12.82 -14.25 -5.97
CA ARG A 228 -12.61 -14.55 -7.38
C ARG A 228 -13.32 -13.57 -8.32
N LEU A 229 -14.57 -13.21 -8.03
CA LEU A 229 -15.29 -12.19 -8.81
C LEU A 229 -14.61 -10.83 -8.71
N PHE A 230 -14.14 -10.47 -7.52
CA PHE A 230 -13.37 -9.24 -7.31
C PHE A 230 -12.05 -9.28 -8.13
N GLU A 231 -11.31 -10.36 -8.06
CA GLU A 231 -10.06 -10.57 -8.83
C GLU A 231 -10.30 -10.47 -10.34
N LEU A 232 -11.35 -11.09 -10.85
CA LEU A 232 -11.72 -11.01 -12.27
C LEU A 232 -11.98 -9.56 -12.68
N GLY A 233 -12.75 -8.84 -11.89
CA GLY A 233 -13.01 -7.42 -12.10
C GLY A 233 -11.71 -6.61 -12.08
N TRP A 234 -10.84 -6.82 -11.09
CA TRP A 234 -9.54 -6.14 -10.98
C TRP A 234 -8.65 -6.38 -12.21
N ARG A 235 -8.53 -7.63 -12.65
CA ARG A 235 -7.77 -7.98 -13.86
C ARG A 235 -8.35 -7.30 -15.10
N TRP A 236 -9.67 -7.28 -15.23
CA TRP A 236 -10.35 -6.61 -16.35
C TRP A 236 -10.12 -5.09 -16.29
N GLY A 237 -10.30 -4.47 -15.13
CA GLY A 237 -10.09 -3.03 -14.93
C GLY A 237 -8.67 -2.57 -15.27
N TYR A 238 -7.67 -3.34 -14.86
CA TYR A 238 -6.27 -3.07 -15.20
C TYR A 238 -6.02 -3.20 -16.71
N ARG A 239 -6.44 -4.34 -17.29
CA ARG A 239 -6.23 -4.64 -18.71
C ARG A 239 -6.92 -3.66 -19.64
N SER A 240 -8.07 -3.13 -19.27
CA SER A 240 -8.80 -2.14 -20.05
C SER A 240 -8.03 -0.83 -20.26
N ARG A 241 -7.03 -0.55 -19.41
CA ARG A 241 -6.19 0.66 -19.45
C ARG A 241 -4.77 0.42 -19.97
N ARG A 242 -4.19 -0.74 -19.64
CA ARG A 242 -2.76 -1.05 -19.90
C ARG A 242 -2.54 -2.26 -20.81
N GLY A 243 -3.62 -2.90 -21.27
CA GLY A 243 -3.51 -4.12 -22.06
C GLY A 243 -3.08 -5.35 -21.25
N ARG A 244 -2.69 -6.41 -21.95
CA ARG A 244 -2.19 -7.64 -21.32
C ARG A 244 -0.74 -7.49 -20.91
N LEU A 245 -0.41 -7.98 -19.73
CA LEU A 245 0.96 -8.07 -19.24
C LEU A 245 1.60 -9.36 -19.77
N ALA A 246 2.78 -9.22 -20.39
CA ALA A 246 3.56 -10.35 -20.90
C ALA A 246 4.68 -10.73 -19.91
N HIS A 247 5.27 -11.92 -20.06
CA HIS A 247 6.41 -12.42 -19.29
C HIS A 247 6.23 -12.36 -17.75
N MET A 248 5.02 -12.75 -17.30
CA MET A 248 4.65 -12.69 -15.88
C MET A 248 5.31 -13.73 -14.95
N PRO A 249 5.77 -14.93 -15.40
CA PRO A 249 6.22 -15.97 -14.48
C PRO A 249 7.26 -15.55 -13.46
N ALA A 250 8.33 -14.85 -13.88
CA ALA A 250 9.38 -14.39 -12.96
C ALA A 250 8.83 -13.38 -11.92
N PHE A 251 7.96 -12.45 -12.32
CA PHE A 251 7.32 -11.50 -11.40
C PHE A 251 6.39 -12.17 -10.39
N LEU A 252 5.71 -13.25 -10.80
CA LEU A 252 4.84 -14.01 -9.92
C LEU A 252 5.65 -14.86 -8.92
N ALA A 253 6.80 -15.40 -9.32
CA ALA A 253 7.74 -16.05 -8.41
C ALA A 253 8.25 -15.05 -7.36
N TRP A 254 8.74 -13.89 -7.81
CA TRP A 254 9.20 -12.80 -6.96
C TRP A 254 8.13 -12.34 -5.96
N ALA A 255 6.89 -12.16 -6.41
CA ALA A 255 5.80 -11.73 -5.55
C ALA A 255 5.47 -12.75 -4.45
N GLY A 256 5.64 -14.04 -4.73
CA GLY A 256 5.53 -15.11 -3.74
C GLY A 256 6.65 -15.04 -2.69
N GLU A 257 7.90 -14.82 -3.11
CA GLU A 257 9.05 -14.65 -2.23
C GLU A 257 8.89 -13.42 -1.33
N LEU A 258 8.45 -12.29 -1.91
CA LEU A 258 8.14 -11.08 -1.14
C LEU A 258 7.04 -11.34 -0.09
N LEU A 259 6.00 -12.10 -0.45
CA LEU A 259 4.93 -12.45 0.50
C LEU A 259 5.44 -13.30 1.66
N LEU A 260 6.32 -14.27 1.41
CA LEU A 260 6.96 -15.07 2.48
C LEU A 260 7.83 -14.20 3.39
N ARG A 261 8.58 -13.26 2.83
CA ARG A 261 9.37 -12.33 3.63
C ARG A 261 8.48 -11.47 4.53
N ASP A 262 7.40 -10.91 3.99
CA ASP A 262 6.54 -9.96 4.68
C ASP A 262 5.61 -10.63 5.68
N ARG A 263 5.18 -11.85 5.41
CA ARG A 263 4.14 -12.57 6.16
C ARG A 263 4.56 -13.95 6.67
N GLY A 264 5.77 -14.37 6.37
CA GLY A 264 6.30 -15.65 6.85
C GLY A 264 6.37 -15.70 8.38
N PRO A 265 6.38 -16.92 8.97
CA PRO A 265 6.44 -17.10 10.41
C PRO A 265 7.67 -16.42 11.02
N ARG A 266 7.44 -15.61 12.05
CA ARG A 266 8.47 -14.98 12.88
C ARG A 266 7.99 -15.00 14.34
N PRO A 267 8.90 -15.16 15.32
CA PRO A 267 8.54 -15.25 16.75
C PRO A 267 7.82 -13.98 17.25
N ASP A 268 8.13 -12.84 16.69
CA ASP A 268 7.63 -11.51 17.05
C ASP A 268 6.31 -11.11 16.34
N ARG A 269 5.77 -12.00 15.48
CA ARG A 269 4.57 -11.70 14.67
C ARG A 269 3.39 -12.59 15.01
N GLN A 270 2.29 -11.97 15.44
CA GLN A 270 1.01 -12.64 15.68
C GLN A 270 0.19 -12.91 14.40
N ASP A 271 0.45 -12.17 13.33
CA ASP A 271 -0.30 -12.20 12.06
C ASP A 271 0.44 -12.92 10.91
N SER A 272 1.33 -13.83 11.27
CA SER A 272 2.09 -14.65 10.32
C SER A 272 1.20 -15.64 9.57
N LEU A 273 1.65 -16.01 8.36
CA LEU A 273 1.01 -17.09 7.58
C LEU A 273 1.03 -18.40 8.36
N SER A 274 -0.09 -19.11 8.35
CA SER A 274 -0.15 -20.47 8.88
C SER A 274 0.73 -21.44 8.09
N PRO A 275 1.14 -22.59 8.65
CA PRO A 275 1.93 -23.58 7.92
C PRO A 275 1.31 -24.00 6.57
N ALA A 276 -0.01 -24.13 6.50
CA ALA A 276 -0.72 -24.48 5.27
C ALA A 276 -0.63 -23.34 4.22
N GLN A 277 -0.70 -22.08 4.67
CA GLN A 277 -0.53 -20.93 3.80
C GLN A 277 0.93 -20.84 3.29
N VAL A 278 1.91 -21.02 4.17
CA VAL A 278 3.33 -21.07 3.78
C VAL A 278 3.57 -22.15 2.71
N ALA A 279 3.04 -23.36 2.92
CA ALA A 279 3.14 -24.46 1.94
C ALA A 279 2.50 -24.08 0.60
N ARG A 280 1.35 -23.36 0.62
CA ARG A 280 0.69 -22.84 -0.59
C ARG A 280 1.56 -21.80 -1.32
N VAL A 281 2.16 -20.87 -0.58
CA VAL A 281 3.06 -19.86 -1.16
C VAL A 281 4.31 -20.51 -1.75
N ARG A 282 4.91 -21.49 -1.08
CA ARG A 282 6.06 -22.24 -1.60
C ARG A 282 5.73 -22.99 -2.91
N ARG A 283 4.55 -23.64 -2.98
CA ARG A 283 4.07 -24.26 -4.23
C ARG A 283 3.86 -23.23 -5.34
N TRP A 284 3.34 -22.06 -5.01
CA TRP A 284 3.22 -20.94 -5.95
C TRP A 284 4.58 -20.55 -6.51
N ILE A 285 5.56 -20.29 -5.65
CA ILE A 285 6.93 -19.90 -6.05
C ILE A 285 7.53 -20.96 -6.97
N SER A 286 7.56 -22.23 -6.57
CA SER A 286 8.14 -23.31 -7.37
C SER A 286 7.42 -23.50 -8.72
N THR A 287 6.11 -23.29 -8.78
CA THR A 287 5.36 -23.36 -10.03
C THR A 287 5.74 -22.25 -10.98
N TRP A 288 5.86 -21.02 -10.48
CA TRP A 288 6.18 -19.87 -11.32
C TRP A 288 7.66 -19.79 -11.67
N ARG A 289 8.56 -20.27 -10.82
CA ARG A 289 9.98 -20.43 -11.18
C ARG A 289 10.15 -21.40 -12.35
N ARG A 290 9.57 -22.59 -12.27
CA ARG A 290 9.59 -23.54 -13.40
C ARG A 290 9.04 -22.95 -14.69
N ARG A 291 7.97 -22.15 -14.63
CA ARG A 291 7.38 -21.47 -15.80
C ARG A 291 8.24 -20.31 -16.30
N ALA A 292 9.13 -19.80 -15.50
CA ALA A 292 10.12 -18.77 -15.85
C ALA A 292 11.39 -19.39 -16.45
N GLY A 293 11.56 -20.73 -16.39
CA GLY A 293 12.76 -21.42 -16.85
C GLY A 293 13.83 -21.55 -15.78
N LEU A 294 13.43 -21.50 -14.48
CA LEU A 294 14.30 -21.62 -13.29
C LEU A 294 14.03 -22.94 -12.56
#